data_7ccc1bf031c8a3d3b9290f347eb1f4f4
#
_entry.id   7ccc1bf031c8a3d3b9290f347eb1f4f4
#
_cell.length_a   1.000
_cell.length_b   1.000
_cell.length_c   1.000
_cell.angle_alpha   90.00
_cell.angle_beta   90.00
_cell.angle_gamma   90.00
#
_symmetry.space_group_name_H-M   'P 1'
#
loop_
_entity.id
_entity.type
_entity.pdbx_description
1 polymer ?
#
loop_
_entity_poly.entity_id
_entity_poly.type
_entity_poly.pdbx_seq_one_letter_code
_entity_poly.pdbx_strand_id
1 'polypeptide(L)'
;MNSKNAVALAVLVTASTLASVNSGAATAQQASQLSPIGDWKLTAIYDKFEDGHLRSTWGDKPQGLLQLSTGGFISLQVMGGNRPPKSETVPTDPVGPVRCSYGTYILDMTGKMLRFVVQQDTYPQFIGVTRNLKIEELTPTTLKFSVAPIHDPKGGDFTPHLEFERLR
;
A
#
# COMPACT_ATOMS: atom_id res chain seq x y z
N MET A 1 48.77 70.87 34.11
CA MET A 1 48.68 69.80 35.10
C MET A 1 47.32 69.17 35.01
N ASN A 2 47.34 67.87 34.86
CA ASN A 2 46.25 66.90 34.85
C ASN A 2 45.19 66.94 33.71
N SER A 3 45.58 66.25 32.68
CA SER A 3 44.72 65.67 31.68
C SER A 3 43.93 64.50 32.27
N LYS A 4 42.63 64.45 32.07
CA LYS A 4 41.79 63.23 32.29
C LYS A 4 41.23 62.77 30.95
N ASN A 5 41.82 61.71 30.44
CA ASN A 5 41.33 61.01 29.27
C ASN A 5 40.11 60.21 29.66
N ALA A 6 38.98 60.49 29.03
CA ALA A 6 37.80 59.67 29.09
C ALA A 6 37.81 58.69 27.85
N VAL A 7 37.94 57.40 28.11
CA VAL A 7 37.83 56.37 27.11
C VAL A 7 36.36 55.98 27.00
N ALA A 8 35.72 56.18 25.83
CA ALA A 8 34.40 55.76 25.54
C ALA A 8 34.45 54.25 25.04
N LEU A 9 33.80 53.38 25.80
CA LEU A 9 33.68 52.00 25.47
C LEU A 9 32.44 51.80 24.56
N ALA A 10 32.66 51.54 23.27
CA ALA A 10 31.59 51.19 22.35
C ALA A 10 31.22 49.73 22.52
N VAL A 11 30.00 49.45 22.99
CA VAL A 11 29.44 48.09 23.06
C VAL A 11 28.82 47.75 21.71
N LEU A 12 29.46 46.85 20.96
CA LEU A 12 28.89 46.26 19.75
C LEU A 12 27.90 45.16 20.16
N VAL A 13 26.60 45.42 20.00
CA VAL A 13 25.56 44.38 20.12
C VAL A 13 25.45 43.65 18.79
N THR A 14 26.03 42.46 18.70
CA THR A 14 25.80 41.58 17.57
C THR A 14 24.49 40.85 17.77
N ALA A 15 23.49 41.20 16.97
CA ALA A 15 22.24 40.46 16.89
C ALA A 15 22.47 39.13 16.13
N SER A 16 22.57 38.02 16.87
CA SER A 16 22.59 36.69 16.30
C SER A 16 21.17 36.28 15.88
N THR A 17 20.88 36.30 14.59
CA THR A 17 19.66 35.74 14.04
C THR A 17 19.73 34.20 14.13
N LEU A 18 18.95 33.62 15.04
CA LEU A 18 18.69 32.18 15.08
C LEU A 18 17.81 31.80 13.89
N ALA A 19 18.43 31.30 12.83
CA ALA A 19 17.71 30.61 11.75
C ALA A 19 17.25 29.28 12.30
N SER A 20 15.97 29.15 12.62
CA SER A 20 15.33 27.93 13.05
C SER A 20 15.30 26.96 11.89
N VAL A 21 16.09 25.88 11.96
CA VAL A 21 16.10 24.79 10.99
C VAL A 21 14.86 23.93 11.23
N ASN A 22 13.76 24.24 10.55
CA ASN A 22 12.50 23.47 10.61
C ASN A 22 12.47 22.32 9.60
N SER A 23 13.65 21.77 9.22
CA SER A 23 13.78 20.76 8.16
C SER A 23 13.46 19.34 8.60
N GLY A 24 13.40 19.05 9.91
CA GLY A 24 13.20 17.69 10.42
C GLY A 24 11.74 17.20 10.44
N ALA A 25 10.80 18.13 10.70
CA ALA A 25 9.40 17.77 10.84
C ALA A 25 8.71 17.49 9.50
N ALA A 26 9.08 18.22 8.45
CA ALA A 26 8.51 18.04 7.11
C ALA A 26 8.93 16.68 6.48
N THR A 27 10.17 16.24 6.68
CA THR A 27 10.67 14.95 6.18
C THR A 27 10.05 13.75 6.90
N ALA A 28 9.82 13.86 8.23
CA ALA A 28 9.18 12.80 9.01
C ALA A 28 7.68 12.65 8.64
N GLN A 29 6.99 13.76 8.41
CA GLN A 29 5.58 13.76 8.02
C GLN A 29 5.37 13.26 6.59
N GLN A 30 6.29 13.57 5.67
CA GLN A 30 6.28 13.08 4.30
C GLN A 30 6.60 11.59 4.22
N ALA A 31 7.50 11.07 5.05
CA ALA A 31 7.78 9.64 5.16
C ALA A 31 6.59 8.85 5.73
N SER A 32 5.82 9.41 6.67
CA SER A 32 4.60 8.79 7.19
C SER A 32 3.46 8.73 6.16
N GLN A 33 3.44 9.63 5.19
CA GLN A 33 2.45 9.67 4.11
C GLN A 33 2.70 8.62 3.01
N LEU A 34 3.93 8.11 2.90
CA LEU A 34 4.31 7.09 1.91
C LEU A 34 4.30 5.67 2.48
N SER A 35 3.68 5.46 3.62
CA SER A 35 3.50 4.12 4.18
C SER A 35 2.29 3.42 3.55
N PRO A 36 2.39 2.13 3.14
CA PRO A 36 1.25 1.36 2.68
C PRO A 36 0.35 0.89 3.83
N ILE A 37 0.73 1.12 5.09
CA ILE A 37 -0.09 0.78 6.26
C ILE A 37 -1.39 1.57 6.23
N GLY A 38 -2.52 0.89 6.48
CA GLY A 38 -3.86 1.48 6.50
C GLY A 38 -4.88 0.65 5.74
N ASP A 39 -6.03 1.27 5.49
CA ASP A 39 -7.17 0.66 4.83
C ASP A 39 -7.28 1.18 3.40
N TRP A 40 -7.50 0.26 2.46
CA TRP A 40 -7.46 0.52 1.04
C TRP A 40 -8.65 -0.14 0.34
N LYS A 41 -9.37 0.62 -0.45
CA LYS A 41 -10.47 0.14 -1.30
C LYS A 41 -9.94 -0.25 -2.67
N LEU A 42 -10.30 -1.44 -3.14
CA LEU A 42 -9.94 -1.91 -4.48
C LEU A 42 -10.60 -1.02 -5.55
N THR A 43 -9.82 -0.57 -6.51
CA THR A 43 -10.27 0.19 -7.68
C THR A 43 -10.16 -0.60 -8.97
N ALA A 44 -9.15 -1.48 -9.08
CA ALA A 44 -8.98 -2.37 -10.22
C ALA A 44 -8.27 -3.68 -9.82
N ILE A 45 -8.60 -4.75 -10.52
CA ILE A 45 -7.87 -6.01 -10.52
C ILE A 45 -7.93 -6.62 -11.92
N TYR A 46 -6.77 -6.95 -12.47
CA TYR A 46 -6.65 -7.49 -13.81
C TYR A 46 -5.38 -8.31 -13.97
N ASP A 47 -5.37 -9.18 -14.95
CA ASP A 47 -4.20 -9.92 -15.40
C ASP A 47 -3.60 -9.23 -16.62
N LYS A 48 -2.29 -8.99 -16.61
CA LYS A 48 -1.54 -8.43 -17.73
C LYS A 48 -0.69 -9.52 -18.35
N PHE A 49 -0.87 -9.77 -19.63
CA PHE A 49 -0.10 -10.72 -20.42
C PHE A 49 1.18 -10.11 -20.99
N GLU A 50 2.12 -10.94 -21.45
CA GLU A 50 3.40 -10.48 -21.99
C GLU A 50 3.24 -9.60 -23.24
N ASP A 51 2.22 -9.86 -24.08
CA ASP A 51 1.86 -9.04 -25.25
C ASP A 51 1.19 -7.72 -24.90
N GLY A 52 0.94 -7.48 -23.62
CA GLY A 52 0.35 -6.25 -23.07
C GLY A 52 -1.17 -6.25 -23.01
N HIS A 53 -1.87 -7.27 -23.52
CA HIS A 53 -3.32 -7.33 -23.34
C HIS A 53 -3.73 -7.54 -21.89
N LEU A 54 -4.91 -7.06 -21.52
CA LEU A 54 -5.45 -7.16 -20.17
C LEU A 54 -6.68 -8.08 -20.15
N ARG A 55 -6.77 -8.89 -19.08
CA ARG A 55 -7.93 -9.75 -18.82
C ARG A 55 -8.53 -9.43 -17.45
N SER A 56 -9.83 -9.15 -17.39
CA SER A 56 -10.56 -9.04 -16.13
C SER A 56 -11.36 -10.31 -15.87
N THR A 57 -10.94 -11.08 -14.88
CA THR A 57 -11.64 -12.30 -14.44
C THR A 57 -12.66 -12.01 -13.33
N TRP A 58 -12.70 -10.77 -12.83
CA TRP A 58 -13.50 -10.33 -11.69
C TRP A 58 -14.76 -9.54 -12.08
N GLY A 59 -15.05 -9.43 -13.39
CA GLY A 59 -16.17 -8.64 -13.91
C GLY A 59 -15.88 -7.13 -13.94
N ASP A 60 -16.90 -6.33 -14.31
CA ASP A 60 -16.71 -4.92 -14.66
C ASP A 60 -16.46 -3.99 -13.49
N LYS A 61 -16.88 -4.32 -12.30
CA LYS A 61 -16.75 -3.45 -11.10
C LYS A 61 -16.44 -4.29 -9.87
N PRO A 62 -15.26 -4.91 -9.79
CA PRO A 62 -14.88 -5.68 -8.63
C PRO A 62 -14.87 -4.80 -7.39
N GLN A 63 -15.24 -5.38 -6.25
CA GLN A 63 -15.23 -4.74 -4.95
C GLN A 63 -14.16 -5.41 -4.09
N GLY A 64 -13.48 -4.65 -3.24
CA GLY A 64 -12.49 -5.25 -2.36
C GLY A 64 -11.96 -4.28 -1.31
N LEU A 65 -11.32 -4.88 -0.34
CA LEU A 65 -10.67 -4.19 0.77
C LEU A 65 -9.31 -4.83 1.02
N LEU A 66 -8.29 -4.00 1.17
CA LEU A 66 -6.99 -4.40 1.69
C LEU A 66 -6.74 -3.64 2.98
N GLN A 67 -6.39 -4.37 4.03
CA GLN A 67 -6.01 -3.80 5.32
C GLN A 67 -4.58 -4.22 5.66
N LEU A 68 -3.74 -3.24 5.96
CA LEU A 68 -2.36 -3.43 6.40
C LEU A 68 -2.20 -2.78 7.77
N SER A 69 -2.11 -3.60 8.83
CA SER A 69 -1.98 -3.10 10.19
C SER A 69 -0.53 -2.80 10.56
N THR A 70 -0.32 -1.91 11.52
CA THR A 70 1.00 -1.65 12.11
C THR A 70 1.58 -2.87 12.83
N GLY A 71 0.74 -3.82 13.24
CA GLY A 71 1.13 -5.08 13.87
C GLY A 71 1.59 -6.16 12.88
N GLY A 72 1.72 -5.85 11.58
CA GLY A 72 2.18 -6.81 10.58
C GLY A 72 1.10 -7.78 10.10
N PHE A 73 -0.18 -7.49 10.34
CA PHE A 73 -1.29 -8.28 9.79
C PHE A 73 -1.83 -7.68 8.52
N ILE A 74 -2.17 -8.56 7.58
CA ILE A 74 -2.78 -8.24 6.29
C ILE A 74 -4.10 -9.00 6.13
N SER A 75 -5.10 -8.31 5.62
CA SER A 75 -6.37 -8.89 5.16
C SER A 75 -6.68 -8.36 3.76
N LEU A 76 -6.92 -9.25 2.82
CA LEU A 76 -7.31 -8.94 1.45
C LEU A 76 -8.63 -9.61 1.13
N GLN A 77 -9.62 -8.82 0.73
CA GLN A 77 -10.92 -9.28 0.29
C GLN A 77 -11.16 -8.76 -1.12
N VAL A 78 -11.51 -9.65 -2.03
CA VAL A 78 -11.87 -9.31 -3.42
C VAL A 78 -13.13 -10.06 -3.79
N MET A 79 -14.07 -9.35 -4.37
CA MET A 79 -15.34 -9.89 -4.83
C MET A 79 -15.58 -9.41 -6.26
N GLY A 80 -16.00 -10.33 -7.12
CA GLY A 80 -16.38 -9.98 -8.49
C GLY A 80 -17.51 -8.97 -8.55
N GLY A 81 -17.53 -8.18 -9.61
CA GLY A 81 -18.65 -7.29 -9.92
C GLY A 81 -19.89 -8.07 -10.37
N ASN A 82 -21.05 -7.38 -10.36
CA ASN A 82 -22.31 -7.88 -10.93
C ASN A 82 -22.78 -9.25 -10.39
N ARG A 83 -22.61 -9.47 -9.07
CA ARG A 83 -23.07 -10.71 -8.43
C ARG A 83 -24.57 -10.61 -8.11
N PRO A 84 -25.42 -11.48 -8.70
CA PRO A 84 -26.85 -11.48 -8.37
C PRO A 84 -27.03 -12.03 -6.93
N PRO A 85 -28.06 -11.55 -6.19
CA PRO A 85 -28.41 -12.14 -4.91
C PRO A 85 -28.91 -13.57 -5.11
N LYS A 86 -28.59 -14.47 -4.18
CA LYS A 86 -29.21 -15.78 -4.08
C LYS A 86 -30.57 -15.68 -3.37
N SER A 87 -31.48 -16.56 -3.75
CA SER A 87 -32.80 -16.65 -3.12
C SER A 87 -32.82 -17.51 -1.83
N GLU A 88 -31.73 -18.27 -1.59
CA GLU A 88 -31.67 -19.12 -0.40
C GLU A 88 -31.52 -18.28 0.88
N THR A 89 -32.29 -18.64 1.90
CA THR A 89 -32.21 -17.99 3.23
C THR A 89 -30.87 -18.25 3.91
N VAL A 90 -30.26 -19.42 3.66
CA VAL A 90 -28.95 -19.79 4.18
C VAL A 90 -28.10 -20.25 2.98
N PRO A 91 -27.34 -19.33 2.35
CA PRO A 91 -26.48 -19.69 1.22
C PRO A 91 -25.30 -20.55 1.68
N THR A 92 -25.07 -21.65 1.00
CA THR A 92 -23.93 -22.55 1.26
C THR A 92 -22.68 -22.15 0.48
N ASP A 93 -22.88 -21.50 -0.67
CA ASP A 93 -21.79 -21.12 -1.58
C ASP A 93 -21.83 -19.65 -1.96
N PRO A 94 -20.68 -19.00 -2.13
CA PRO A 94 -20.63 -17.64 -2.65
C PRO A 94 -21.12 -17.59 -4.10
N VAL A 95 -21.62 -16.42 -4.51
CA VAL A 95 -21.98 -16.15 -5.90
C VAL A 95 -20.84 -15.43 -6.60
N GLY A 96 -20.38 -15.98 -7.72
CA GLY A 96 -19.31 -15.42 -8.53
C GLY A 96 -17.91 -15.51 -7.88
N PRO A 97 -16.90 -14.91 -8.49
CA PRO A 97 -15.55 -14.96 -7.95
C PRO A 97 -15.46 -14.22 -6.63
N VAL A 98 -14.94 -14.90 -5.61
CA VAL A 98 -14.67 -14.37 -4.27
C VAL A 98 -13.30 -14.86 -3.83
N ARG A 99 -12.52 -13.97 -3.27
CA ARG A 99 -11.28 -14.31 -2.57
C ARG A 99 -11.16 -13.52 -1.29
N CYS A 100 -10.98 -14.23 -0.19
CA CYS A 100 -10.63 -13.67 1.10
C CYS A 100 -9.35 -14.36 1.57
N SER A 101 -8.35 -13.56 1.90
CA SER A 101 -7.08 -14.05 2.43
C SER A 101 -6.66 -13.17 3.60
N TYR A 102 -6.10 -13.79 4.63
CA TYR A 102 -5.43 -13.03 5.69
C TYR A 102 -4.18 -13.74 6.20
N GLY A 103 -3.34 -13.00 6.89
CA GLY A 103 -2.12 -13.52 7.48
C GLY A 103 -1.21 -12.42 7.99
N THR A 104 0.09 -12.66 7.92
CA THR A 104 1.10 -11.69 8.31
C THR A 104 1.88 -11.19 7.10
N TYR A 105 2.46 -9.99 7.23
CA TYR A 105 3.30 -9.45 6.18
C TYR A 105 4.60 -8.87 6.73
N ILE A 106 5.61 -8.85 5.86
CA ILE A 106 6.86 -8.11 6.03
C ILE A 106 6.98 -7.14 4.88
N LEU A 107 7.30 -5.89 5.21
CA LEU A 107 7.44 -4.81 4.24
C LEU A 107 8.92 -4.48 4.03
N ASP A 108 9.38 -4.60 2.80
CA ASP A 108 10.67 -4.11 2.33
C ASP A 108 10.44 -2.91 1.40
N MET A 109 10.54 -1.71 1.98
CA MET A 109 10.37 -0.46 1.20
C MET A 109 11.53 -0.20 0.24
N THR A 110 12.73 -0.68 0.55
CA THR A 110 13.91 -0.55 -0.33
C THR A 110 13.73 -1.37 -1.60
N GLY A 111 13.29 -2.63 -1.44
CA GLY A 111 12.97 -3.52 -2.55
C GLY A 111 11.57 -3.30 -3.13
N LYS A 112 10.77 -2.38 -2.57
CA LYS A 112 9.37 -2.16 -2.95
C LYS A 112 8.58 -3.47 -2.96
N MET A 113 8.75 -4.26 -1.91
CA MET A 113 8.17 -5.61 -1.82
C MET A 113 7.39 -5.78 -0.52
N LEU A 114 6.19 -6.31 -0.62
CA LEU A 114 5.41 -6.81 0.50
C LEU A 114 5.38 -8.34 0.42
N ARG A 115 5.91 -9.01 1.43
CA ARG A 115 5.88 -10.47 1.55
C ARG A 115 4.70 -10.85 2.45
N PHE A 116 3.70 -11.47 1.87
CA PHE A 116 2.48 -11.91 2.55
C PHE A 116 2.53 -13.40 2.81
N VAL A 117 2.59 -13.80 4.09
CA VAL A 117 2.47 -15.20 4.53
C VAL A 117 0.99 -15.48 4.77
N VAL A 118 0.39 -16.28 3.92
CA VAL A 118 -1.04 -16.59 3.97
C VAL A 118 -1.32 -17.56 5.11
N GLN A 119 -2.12 -17.15 6.09
CA GLN A 119 -2.58 -18.00 7.20
C GLN A 119 -3.90 -18.69 6.84
N GLN A 120 -4.80 -17.98 6.15
CA GLN A 120 -6.05 -18.53 5.62
C GLN A 120 -6.37 -17.88 4.28
N ASP A 121 -7.01 -18.67 3.41
CA ASP A 121 -7.46 -18.24 2.09
C ASP A 121 -8.74 -18.98 1.71
N THR A 122 -9.59 -18.36 0.91
CA THR A 122 -10.75 -19.02 0.29
C THR A 122 -10.35 -20.25 -0.52
N TYR A 123 -9.12 -20.26 -1.04
CA TYR A 123 -8.52 -21.39 -1.75
C TYR A 123 -7.49 -22.07 -0.85
N PRO A 124 -7.81 -23.26 -0.25
CA PRO A 124 -6.96 -23.91 0.75
C PRO A 124 -5.52 -24.18 0.29
N GLN A 125 -5.28 -24.35 -1.02
CA GLN A 125 -3.94 -24.58 -1.58
C GLN A 125 -2.98 -23.39 -1.38
N PHE A 126 -3.47 -22.21 -1.00
CA PHE A 126 -2.64 -21.04 -0.71
C PHE A 126 -2.29 -20.90 0.77
N ILE A 127 -2.86 -21.71 1.67
CA ILE A 127 -2.53 -21.65 3.10
C ILE A 127 -1.08 -22.06 3.31
N GLY A 128 -0.33 -21.24 4.05
CA GLY A 128 1.11 -21.40 4.31
C GLY A 128 2.01 -20.88 3.18
N VAL A 129 1.47 -20.48 2.03
CA VAL A 129 2.25 -19.94 0.92
C VAL A 129 2.69 -18.50 1.23
N THR A 130 3.93 -18.17 0.90
CA THR A 130 4.41 -16.78 0.90
C THR A 130 4.19 -16.18 -0.48
N ARG A 131 3.42 -15.10 -0.55
CA ARG A 131 3.18 -14.34 -1.77
C ARG A 131 4.01 -13.07 -1.76
N ASN A 132 4.74 -12.83 -2.84
CA ASN A 132 5.49 -11.61 -3.05
C ASN A 132 4.64 -10.63 -3.86
N LEU A 133 4.32 -9.49 -3.26
CA LEU A 133 3.57 -8.41 -3.88
C LEU A 133 4.54 -7.26 -4.13
N LYS A 134 4.86 -7.00 -5.39
CA LYS A 134 5.73 -5.89 -5.77
C LYS A 134 4.91 -4.59 -5.74
N ILE A 135 5.39 -3.59 -5.01
CA ILE A 135 4.78 -2.26 -4.95
C ILE A 135 5.19 -1.52 -6.22
N GLU A 136 4.28 -1.37 -7.16
CA GLU A 136 4.51 -0.64 -8.42
C GLU A 136 4.33 0.87 -8.22
N GLU A 137 3.36 1.26 -7.40
CA GLU A 137 3.08 2.65 -7.07
C GLU A 137 2.63 2.77 -5.62
N LEU A 138 3.13 3.76 -4.92
CA LEU A 138 2.67 4.17 -3.61
C LEU A 138 2.66 5.69 -3.53
N THR A 139 1.48 6.25 -3.30
CA THR A 139 1.26 7.67 -3.03
C THR A 139 0.44 7.81 -1.74
N PRO A 140 0.17 9.01 -1.24
CA PRO A 140 -0.72 9.18 -0.09
C PRO A 140 -2.12 8.58 -0.31
N THR A 141 -2.59 8.48 -1.55
CA THR A 141 -3.95 8.04 -1.90
C THR A 141 -4.02 6.80 -2.77
N THR A 142 -2.91 6.37 -3.36
CA THR A 142 -2.88 5.26 -4.32
C THR A 142 -1.88 4.20 -3.91
N LEU A 143 -2.24 2.93 -4.06
CA LEU A 143 -1.37 1.79 -3.87
C LEU A 143 -1.61 0.79 -5.01
N LYS A 144 -0.54 0.41 -5.72
CA LYS A 144 -0.61 -0.60 -6.78
C LYS A 144 0.39 -1.70 -6.53
N PHE A 145 -0.08 -2.93 -6.68
CA PHE A 145 0.74 -4.13 -6.59
C PHE A 145 0.71 -4.93 -7.89
N SER A 146 1.82 -5.60 -8.17
CA SER A 146 1.83 -6.78 -9.03
C SER A 146 2.22 -8.01 -8.22
N VAL A 147 1.66 -9.15 -8.59
CA VAL A 147 2.03 -10.47 -8.05
C VAL A 147 3.08 -11.10 -8.96
N ALA A 148 3.82 -12.09 -8.49
CA ALA A 148 4.71 -12.85 -9.36
C ALA A 148 3.95 -13.45 -10.57
N PRO A 149 4.56 -13.53 -11.75
CA PRO A 149 3.94 -14.12 -12.92
C PRO A 149 3.38 -15.52 -12.65
N ILE A 150 2.25 -15.80 -13.24
CA ILE A 150 1.54 -17.09 -13.15
C ILE A 150 1.56 -17.73 -14.52
N HIS A 151 1.99 -18.98 -14.58
CA HIS A 151 1.90 -19.79 -15.80
C HIS A 151 0.50 -20.41 -15.90
N ASP A 152 -0.23 -20.06 -16.95
CA ASP A 152 -1.51 -20.70 -17.30
C ASP A 152 -1.31 -21.58 -18.54
N PRO A 153 -1.35 -22.91 -18.40
CA PRO A 153 -1.12 -23.82 -19.53
C PRO A 153 -2.10 -23.63 -20.71
N LYS A 154 -3.23 -22.97 -20.46
CA LYS A 154 -4.29 -22.75 -21.46
C LYS A 154 -4.31 -21.34 -22.04
N GLY A 155 -3.78 -20.38 -21.34
CA GLY A 155 -3.89 -18.96 -21.68
C GLY A 155 -2.58 -18.19 -21.76
N GLY A 156 -1.43 -18.83 -21.49
CA GLY A 156 -0.13 -18.18 -21.45
C GLY A 156 0.17 -17.50 -20.12
N ASP A 157 1.38 -16.95 -20.01
CA ASP A 157 1.85 -16.33 -18.77
C ASP A 157 1.25 -14.95 -18.58
N PHE A 158 0.84 -14.67 -17.37
CA PHE A 158 0.28 -13.37 -17.00
C PHE A 158 0.73 -12.93 -15.61
N THR A 159 0.71 -11.63 -15.39
CA THR A 159 1.00 -11.00 -14.11
C THR A 159 -0.29 -10.37 -13.56
N PRO A 160 -0.79 -10.82 -12.40
CA PRO A 160 -1.92 -10.16 -11.73
C PRO A 160 -1.54 -8.80 -11.19
N HIS A 161 -2.38 -7.79 -11.42
CA HIS A 161 -2.27 -6.44 -10.90
C HIS A 161 -3.48 -6.09 -10.04
N LEU A 162 -3.22 -5.38 -8.95
CA LEU A 162 -4.24 -4.86 -8.02
C LEU A 162 -3.98 -3.38 -7.79
N GLU A 163 -5.02 -2.58 -7.92
CA GLU A 163 -4.96 -1.14 -7.67
C GLU A 163 -5.96 -0.73 -6.59
N PHE A 164 -5.53 0.17 -5.74
CA PHE A 164 -6.29 0.59 -4.57
C PHE A 164 -6.25 2.10 -4.38
N GLU A 165 -7.32 2.64 -3.81
CA GLU A 165 -7.37 3.98 -3.22
C GLU A 165 -7.42 3.90 -1.70
N ARG A 166 -6.78 4.86 -1.00
CA ARG A 166 -6.78 4.91 0.46
C ARG A 166 -8.16 5.31 1.00
N LEU A 167 -8.67 4.55 1.94
CA LEU A 167 -9.83 4.96 2.73
C LEU A 167 -9.41 6.03 3.75
N ARG A 168 -10.27 7.05 3.93
CA ARG A 168 -10.06 8.17 4.86
C ARG A 168 -10.74 7.89 6.19
#